data_1a0ebf26028234ccf42f2fe7cfd87564
#
_entry.id   1a0ebf26028234ccf42f2fe7cfd87564
#
_cell.length_a   1.000
_cell.length_b   1.000
_cell.length_c   1.000
_cell.angle_alpha   90.00
_cell.angle_beta   90.00
_cell.angle_gamma   90.00
#
_symmetry.space_group_name_H-M   'P 1'
#
loop_
_entity.id
_entity.type
_entity.pdbx_description
1 polymer ?
#
loop_
_entity_poly.entity_id
_entity_poly.type
_entity_poly.pdbx_seq_one_letter_code
_entity_poly.pdbx_strand_id
1 'polypeptide(L)'
;VVIILFGFFKRDNNQFAFKNQNREIELSQETQNELWGFYNKAHDLSGRSNRAIQKSDATFLAVGDIMLSRNVAQKIKDTNDPLLPFRTLDDLFESVDFSFANLESPFSDSDNFNPTGSMIFNAPRDNIKGLVENKFKILNLANNHALDQGLDGLEYTINYLNENSIKHTGAGMTLDDAWAPVVIEQNGIKLCFIGASYASINDNGKTTNNYVARIQDLDRLKSSISYLASTCDFVVASMHAGTEYNTKPNQAQIDFAHAAIDA
;
A
#
# COMPACT_ATOMS: atom_id res chain seq x y z
N VAL A 1 10.66 -6.55 1.57
CA VAL A 1 9.55 -7.49 1.84
C VAL A 1 8.37 -6.67 2.35
N VAL A 2 7.34 -6.57 1.57
CA VAL A 2 6.07 -5.96 1.99
C VAL A 2 5.31 -7.02 2.78
N ILE A 3 4.98 -6.75 4.04
CA ILE A 3 4.01 -7.57 4.76
C ILE A 3 2.64 -7.06 4.33
N ILE A 4 2.00 -7.81 3.45
CA ILE A 4 0.64 -7.55 3.02
C ILE A 4 -0.25 -8.44 3.86
N LEU A 5 -1.09 -7.83 4.68
CA LEU A 5 -2.20 -8.53 5.31
C LEU A 5 -3.28 -8.73 4.23
N PHE A 6 -3.34 -9.92 3.64
CA PHE A 6 -4.48 -10.33 2.83
C PHE A 6 -5.65 -10.57 3.77
N GLY A 7 -6.65 -9.72 3.72
CA GLY A 7 -7.90 -9.93 4.44
C GLY A 7 -9.09 -9.82 3.49
N PHE A 8 -9.73 -10.93 3.17
CA PHE A 8 -11.13 -10.92 2.80
C PHE A 8 -11.92 -10.96 4.10
N PHE A 9 -12.49 -9.86 4.53
CA PHE A 9 -13.39 -9.85 5.66
C PHE A 9 -14.82 -10.07 5.15
N LYS A 10 -15.25 -11.30 5.15
CA LYS A 10 -16.65 -11.66 5.01
C LYS A 10 -17.21 -11.95 6.38
N ARG A 11 -18.16 -11.14 6.84
CA ARG A 11 -18.88 -11.37 8.07
C ARG A 11 -20.11 -12.23 7.76
N ASP A 12 -19.95 -13.55 7.76
CA ASP A 12 -21.07 -14.47 7.86
C ASP A 12 -20.94 -15.23 9.20
N ASN A 13 -22.00 -15.16 10.02
CA ASN A 13 -22.17 -15.97 11.23
C ASN A 13 -21.03 -15.98 12.26
N ASN A 14 -20.41 -14.80 12.55
CA ASN A 14 -19.37 -14.68 13.58
C ASN A 14 -18.08 -15.48 13.34
N GLN A 15 -17.69 -15.72 12.10
CA GLN A 15 -16.42 -16.36 11.76
C GLN A 15 -15.57 -15.48 10.86
N PHE A 16 -14.26 -15.46 11.10
CA PHE A 16 -13.27 -14.88 10.20
C PHE A 16 -12.70 -15.99 9.32
N ALA A 17 -12.78 -15.81 8.01
CA ALA A 17 -12.17 -16.72 7.05
C ALA A 17 -11.18 -15.98 6.16
N PHE A 18 -10.01 -16.57 5.94
CA PHE A 18 -9.05 -16.13 4.94
C PHE A 18 -9.14 -17.03 3.72
N LYS A 19 -9.25 -16.43 2.55
CA LYS A 19 -9.27 -17.18 1.30
C LYS A 19 -7.99 -16.88 0.51
N ASN A 20 -7.17 -17.88 0.27
CA ASN A 20 -6.02 -17.80 -0.61
C ASN A 20 -6.20 -18.81 -1.74
N GLN A 21 -6.22 -18.35 -2.99
CA GLN A 21 -6.23 -19.16 -4.22
C GLN A 21 -7.00 -20.48 -4.10
N ASN A 22 -8.34 -20.40 -3.91
CA ASN A 22 -9.23 -21.58 -3.81
C ASN A 22 -9.02 -22.50 -2.60
N ARG A 23 -8.28 -22.10 -1.59
CA ARG A 23 -8.24 -22.78 -0.28
C ARG A 23 -8.75 -21.85 0.80
N GLU A 24 -9.77 -22.30 1.50
CA GLU A 24 -10.18 -21.72 2.77
C GLU A 24 -9.13 -22.12 3.80
N ILE A 25 -8.50 -21.13 4.45
CA ILE A 25 -7.56 -21.40 5.55
C ILE A 25 -8.40 -21.30 6.82
N GLU A 26 -8.68 -22.42 7.44
CA GLU A 26 -9.26 -22.44 8.78
C GLU A 26 -8.20 -21.94 9.77
N LEU A 27 -8.51 -20.80 10.40
CA LEU A 27 -7.71 -20.30 11.52
C LEU A 27 -7.98 -21.16 12.77
N SER A 28 -6.93 -21.37 13.57
CA SER A 28 -7.11 -22.02 14.86
C SER A 28 -8.12 -21.25 15.72
N GLN A 29 -8.83 -21.94 16.60
CA GLN A 29 -9.81 -21.32 17.49
C GLN A 29 -9.17 -20.22 18.36
N GLU A 30 -7.91 -20.37 18.70
CA GLU A 30 -7.13 -19.39 19.47
C GLU A 30 -6.94 -18.10 18.66
N THR A 31 -6.49 -18.19 17.41
CA THR A 31 -6.34 -17.04 16.49
C THR A 31 -7.68 -16.36 16.22
N GLN A 32 -8.75 -17.14 16.07
CA GLN A 32 -10.10 -16.58 15.90
C GLN A 32 -10.55 -15.80 17.15
N ASN A 33 -10.28 -16.32 18.34
CA ASN A 33 -10.63 -15.67 19.61
C ASN A 33 -9.84 -14.38 19.82
N GLU A 34 -8.56 -14.37 19.46
CA GLU A 34 -7.72 -13.16 19.49
C GLU A 34 -8.28 -12.10 18.54
N LEU A 35 -8.55 -12.46 17.29
CA LEU A 35 -9.15 -11.55 16.30
C LEU A 35 -10.51 -11.00 16.76
N TRP A 36 -11.33 -11.84 17.41
CA TRP A 36 -12.57 -11.41 18.05
C TRP A 36 -12.36 -10.44 19.21
N GLY A 37 -11.33 -10.67 20.01
CA GLY A 37 -10.95 -9.77 21.10
C GLY A 37 -10.59 -8.38 20.57
N PHE A 38 -9.79 -8.32 19.50
CA PHE A 38 -9.43 -7.07 18.84
C PHE A 38 -10.64 -6.37 18.21
N TYR A 39 -11.47 -7.12 17.48
CA TYR A 39 -12.68 -6.60 16.85
C TYR A 39 -13.64 -5.98 17.85
N ASN A 40 -13.94 -6.69 18.95
CA ASN A 40 -14.87 -6.22 19.98
C ASN A 40 -14.31 -5.00 20.73
N LYS A 41 -12.99 -4.98 21.01
CA LYS A 41 -12.33 -3.84 21.65
C LYS A 41 -12.39 -2.60 20.75
N ALA A 42 -12.18 -2.75 19.45
CA ALA A 42 -12.32 -1.67 18.48
C ALA A 42 -13.77 -1.16 18.37
N HIS A 43 -14.76 -2.04 18.46
CA HIS A 43 -16.17 -1.68 18.43
C HIS A 43 -16.67 -1.01 19.72
N ASP A 44 -16.22 -1.45 20.90
CA ASP A 44 -16.58 -0.83 22.19
C ASP A 44 -16.04 0.60 22.33
N LEU A 45 -14.87 0.86 21.75
CA LEU A 45 -14.27 2.19 21.78
C LEU A 45 -14.94 3.18 20.81
N SER A 46 -15.71 2.71 19.83
CA SER A 46 -16.23 3.56 18.76
C SER A 46 -17.53 4.31 19.09
N GLY A 47 -18.25 3.97 20.19
CA GLY A 47 -19.49 4.67 20.60
C GLY A 47 -20.54 4.83 19.48
N ARG A 48 -20.52 3.99 18.45
CA ARG A 48 -21.32 4.17 17.23
C ARG A 48 -22.78 3.85 17.48
N SER A 49 -23.57 4.88 17.35
CA SER A 49 -25.02 4.83 17.19
C SER A 49 -25.45 3.78 16.17
N ASN A 50 -26.50 3.02 16.51
CA ASN A 50 -27.18 2.04 15.65
C ASN A 50 -27.62 2.61 14.27
N ARG A 51 -26.68 2.75 13.33
CA ARG A 51 -27.02 2.76 11.92
C ARG A 51 -27.20 1.31 11.50
N ALA A 52 -28.40 0.97 11.01
CA ALA A 52 -28.62 -0.30 10.34
C ALA A 52 -27.53 -0.48 9.26
N ILE A 53 -26.57 -1.36 9.51
CA ILE A 53 -25.49 -1.65 8.57
C ILE A 53 -26.17 -2.42 7.43
N GLN A 54 -26.44 -1.72 6.31
CA GLN A 54 -26.62 -2.41 5.05
C GLN A 54 -25.35 -3.24 4.83
N LYS A 55 -25.51 -4.55 4.65
CA LYS A 55 -24.39 -5.45 4.31
C LYS A 55 -23.82 -5.02 2.97
N SER A 56 -22.76 -4.24 2.98
CA SER A 56 -21.97 -3.87 1.82
C SER A 56 -20.58 -4.45 2.04
N ASP A 57 -20.16 -5.33 1.16
CA ASP A 57 -18.81 -5.86 1.16
C ASP A 57 -17.92 -4.93 0.33
N ALA A 58 -16.70 -4.68 0.78
CA ALA A 58 -15.66 -4.03 0.00
C ALA A 58 -14.49 -5.01 -0.15
N THR A 59 -14.07 -5.23 -1.36
CA THR A 59 -12.96 -6.12 -1.69
C THR A 59 -11.82 -5.35 -2.31
N PHE A 60 -10.59 -5.60 -1.88
CA PHE A 60 -9.43 -5.07 -2.58
C PHE A 60 -8.30 -6.10 -2.65
N LEU A 61 -7.52 -6.01 -3.73
CA LEU A 61 -6.32 -6.79 -3.91
C LEU A 61 -5.11 -5.96 -3.46
N ALA A 62 -4.39 -6.45 -2.47
CA ALA A 62 -3.11 -5.88 -2.10
C ALA A 62 -1.98 -6.73 -2.71
N VAL A 63 -1.10 -6.10 -3.46
CA VAL A 63 0.09 -6.73 -4.02
C VAL A 63 1.37 -6.07 -3.51
N GLY A 64 2.53 -6.62 -3.82
CA GLY A 64 3.83 -6.12 -3.38
C GLY A 64 4.32 -4.91 -4.17
N ASP A 65 5.62 -4.94 -4.49
CA ASP A 65 6.29 -3.87 -5.19
C ASP A 65 5.99 -3.93 -6.69
N ILE A 66 5.54 -2.80 -7.24
CA ILE A 66 5.36 -2.60 -8.68
C ILE A 66 6.54 -1.76 -9.18
N MET A 67 7.37 -2.36 -10.02
CA MET A 67 8.50 -1.71 -10.65
C MET A 67 8.28 -1.68 -12.16
N LEU A 68 7.94 -0.50 -12.69
CA LEU A 68 7.61 -0.27 -14.10
C LEU A 68 8.78 0.35 -14.89
N SER A 69 10.00 0.18 -14.41
CA SER A 69 11.25 0.69 -14.96
C SER A 69 12.12 -0.46 -15.50
N ARG A 70 13.35 -0.17 -15.89
CA ARG A 70 14.39 -1.14 -16.26
C ARG A 70 13.92 -2.16 -17.31
N ASN A 71 14.21 -3.45 -17.10
CA ASN A 71 13.85 -4.53 -18.02
C ASN A 71 12.32 -4.73 -18.14
N VAL A 72 11.54 -4.38 -17.12
CA VAL A 72 10.07 -4.43 -17.24
C VAL A 72 9.61 -3.39 -18.24
N ALA A 73 10.09 -2.14 -18.12
CA ALA A 73 9.78 -1.10 -19.09
C ALA A 73 10.25 -1.48 -20.52
N GLN A 74 11.42 -2.11 -20.64
CA GLN A 74 11.91 -2.57 -21.94
C GLN A 74 10.97 -3.62 -22.56
N LYS A 75 10.51 -4.59 -21.78
CA LYS A 75 9.58 -5.61 -22.26
C LYS A 75 8.22 -5.02 -22.64
N ILE A 76 7.69 -4.09 -21.86
CA ILE A 76 6.47 -3.35 -22.20
C ILE A 76 6.64 -2.63 -23.53
N LYS A 77 7.74 -1.92 -23.72
CA LYS A 77 8.07 -1.21 -24.96
C LYS A 77 8.19 -2.15 -26.16
N ASP A 78 8.91 -3.27 -26.01
CA ASP A 78 9.13 -4.24 -27.07
C ASP A 78 7.83 -4.90 -27.56
N THR A 79 6.88 -5.09 -26.64
CA THR A 79 5.57 -5.68 -26.95
C THR A 79 4.50 -4.64 -27.22
N ASN A 80 4.79 -3.36 -26.98
CA ASN A 80 3.81 -2.27 -26.98
C ASN A 80 2.56 -2.58 -26.13
N ASP A 81 2.78 -3.20 -24.96
CA ASP A 81 1.72 -3.70 -24.10
C ASP A 81 1.93 -3.30 -22.63
N PRO A 82 1.35 -2.19 -22.17
CA PRO A 82 1.43 -1.73 -20.78
C PRO A 82 0.82 -2.71 -19.76
N LEU A 83 -0.05 -3.63 -20.20
CA LEU A 83 -0.70 -4.63 -19.35
C LEU A 83 0.17 -5.88 -19.15
N LEU A 84 1.25 -6.02 -19.92
CA LEU A 84 2.08 -7.22 -19.91
C LEU A 84 2.48 -7.72 -18.50
N PRO A 85 2.89 -6.87 -17.55
CA PRO A 85 3.27 -7.33 -16.20
C PRO A 85 2.11 -7.92 -15.39
N PHE A 86 0.87 -7.64 -15.76
CA PHE A 86 -0.35 -7.96 -15.01
C PHE A 86 -1.15 -9.11 -15.62
N ARG A 87 -0.96 -9.43 -16.91
CA ARG A 87 -1.82 -10.35 -17.68
C ARG A 87 -2.03 -11.72 -17.06
N THR A 88 -1.06 -12.25 -16.32
CA THR A 88 -1.22 -13.57 -15.68
C THR A 88 -2.05 -13.51 -14.38
N LEU A 89 -2.44 -12.30 -13.97
CA LEU A 89 -3.21 -12.03 -12.75
C LEU A 89 -4.56 -11.36 -13.04
N ASP A 90 -4.96 -11.28 -14.32
CA ASP A 90 -6.18 -10.57 -14.76
C ASP A 90 -7.42 -10.99 -13.94
N ASP A 91 -7.65 -12.28 -13.77
CA ASP A 91 -8.78 -12.81 -13.01
C ASP A 91 -8.82 -12.30 -11.55
N LEU A 92 -7.63 -12.06 -10.94
CA LEU A 92 -7.55 -11.52 -9.58
C LEU A 92 -7.95 -10.05 -9.53
N PHE A 93 -7.47 -9.24 -10.50
CA PHE A 93 -7.82 -7.83 -10.58
C PHE A 93 -9.30 -7.63 -10.94
N GLU A 94 -9.86 -8.50 -11.78
CA GLU A 94 -11.28 -8.45 -12.11
C GLU A 94 -12.19 -8.75 -10.92
N SER A 95 -11.75 -9.63 -10.02
CA SER A 95 -12.53 -10.15 -8.89
C SER A 95 -12.72 -9.16 -7.73
N VAL A 96 -12.02 -8.01 -7.75
CA VAL A 96 -12.02 -7.02 -6.66
C VAL A 96 -12.55 -5.66 -7.08
N ASP A 97 -12.98 -4.86 -6.10
CA ASP A 97 -13.45 -3.49 -6.34
C ASP A 97 -12.30 -2.55 -6.71
N PHE A 98 -11.13 -2.75 -6.11
CA PHE A 98 -9.92 -1.97 -6.42
C PHE A 98 -8.65 -2.71 -5.98
N SER A 99 -7.50 -2.15 -6.40
CA SER A 99 -6.17 -2.68 -6.08
C SER A 99 -5.33 -1.66 -5.33
N PHE A 100 -4.41 -2.17 -4.49
CA PHE A 100 -3.40 -1.44 -3.73
C PHE A 100 -2.03 -2.07 -3.92
N ALA A 101 -0.97 -1.26 -4.01
CA ALA A 101 0.41 -1.71 -4.10
C ALA A 101 1.41 -0.68 -3.58
N ASN A 102 2.68 -1.06 -3.48
CA ASN A 102 3.79 -0.14 -3.41
C ASN A 102 4.30 0.16 -4.84
N LEU A 103 4.31 1.42 -5.25
CA LEU A 103 4.91 1.85 -6.51
C LEU A 103 6.38 2.17 -6.30
N GLU A 104 7.25 1.22 -6.64
CA GLU A 104 8.70 1.33 -6.39
C GLU A 104 9.45 2.09 -7.49
N SER A 105 8.79 2.43 -8.58
CA SER A 105 9.37 3.23 -9.65
C SER A 105 8.61 4.53 -9.85
N PRO A 106 9.24 5.70 -9.58
CA PRO A 106 8.62 6.99 -9.84
C PRO A 106 8.41 7.21 -11.34
N PHE A 107 7.50 8.10 -11.68
CA PHE A 107 7.37 8.72 -12.99
C PHE A 107 8.12 10.05 -13.03
N SER A 108 8.43 10.53 -14.23
CA SER A 108 8.94 11.89 -14.46
C SER A 108 8.41 12.43 -15.78
N ASP A 109 8.75 13.65 -16.12
CA ASP A 109 8.48 14.27 -17.43
C ASP A 109 9.25 13.61 -18.59
N SER A 110 10.18 12.72 -18.26
CA SER A 110 11.01 11.97 -19.20
C SER A 110 10.59 10.50 -19.27
N ASP A 111 10.48 9.97 -20.48
CA ASP A 111 10.26 8.52 -20.70
C ASP A 111 11.60 7.73 -20.79
N ASN A 112 12.71 8.36 -20.45
CA ASN A 112 14.00 7.70 -20.40
C ASN A 112 14.08 6.76 -19.20
N PHE A 113 14.24 5.49 -19.47
CA PHE A 113 14.53 4.47 -18.47
C PHE A 113 15.83 3.76 -18.84
N ASN A 114 16.56 3.27 -17.85
CA ASN A 114 17.76 2.49 -18.09
C ASN A 114 17.41 1.00 -17.98
N PRO A 115 17.40 0.22 -19.08
CA PRO A 115 16.95 -1.17 -19.07
C PRO A 115 17.89 -2.10 -18.30
N THR A 116 19.16 -1.73 -18.11
CA THR A 116 20.14 -2.61 -17.49
C THR A 116 20.96 -1.90 -16.40
N GLY A 117 21.09 -2.57 -15.24
CA GLY A 117 22.09 -2.21 -14.22
C GLY A 117 21.86 -0.91 -13.44
N SER A 118 20.82 -0.11 -13.76
CA SER A 118 20.54 1.10 -13.02
C SER A 118 19.82 0.80 -11.70
N MET A 119 20.26 1.47 -10.65
CA MET A 119 19.55 1.54 -9.36
C MET A 119 18.76 2.85 -9.22
N ILE A 120 18.68 3.65 -10.27
CA ILE A 120 17.85 4.85 -10.36
C ILE A 120 16.69 4.52 -11.29
N PHE A 121 15.48 4.46 -10.74
CA PHE A 121 14.30 4.05 -11.48
C PHE A 121 13.59 5.26 -12.10
N ASN A 122 13.01 5.05 -13.26
CA ASN A 122 12.09 5.95 -13.93
C ASN A 122 11.12 5.12 -14.78
N ALA A 123 9.84 5.21 -14.51
CA ALA A 123 8.83 4.52 -15.30
C ALA A 123 8.42 5.39 -16.50
N PRO A 124 8.41 4.85 -17.75
CA PRO A 124 7.77 5.53 -18.86
C PRO A 124 6.29 5.84 -18.55
N ARG A 125 5.85 7.03 -18.95
CA ARG A 125 4.50 7.52 -18.63
C ARG A 125 3.39 6.57 -19.07
N ASP A 126 3.49 6.01 -20.27
CA ASP A 126 2.48 5.09 -20.80
C ASP A 126 2.26 3.84 -19.94
N ASN A 127 3.21 3.48 -19.08
CA ASN A 127 3.08 2.30 -18.21
C ASN A 127 2.02 2.50 -17.10
N ILE A 128 1.55 3.73 -16.86
CA ILE A 128 0.43 3.99 -15.95
C ILE A 128 -0.86 3.31 -16.41
N LYS A 129 -1.02 3.05 -17.71
CA LYS A 129 -2.18 2.34 -18.25
C LYS A 129 -2.38 0.97 -17.60
N GLY A 130 -1.27 0.28 -17.31
CA GLY A 130 -1.32 -0.98 -16.58
C GLY A 130 -1.90 -0.85 -15.17
N LEU A 131 -1.62 0.27 -14.49
CA LEU A 131 -2.18 0.54 -13.16
C LEU A 131 -3.67 0.88 -13.23
N VAL A 132 -4.06 1.73 -14.16
CA VAL A 132 -5.46 2.16 -14.34
C VAL A 132 -6.36 0.98 -14.69
N GLU A 133 -5.99 0.19 -15.69
CA GLU A 133 -6.79 -0.97 -16.15
C GLU A 133 -6.92 -2.05 -15.06
N ASN A 134 -5.91 -2.21 -14.19
CA ASN A 134 -5.95 -3.16 -13.09
C ASN A 134 -6.50 -2.55 -11.79
N LYS A 135 -7.29 -1.47 -11.90
CA LYS A 135 -8.07 -0.84 -10.83
C LYS A 135 -7.23 -0.39 -9.63
N PHE A 136 -5.96 -0.02 -9.81
CA PHE A 136 -5.19 0.57 -8.72
C PHE A 136 -5.77 1.94 -8.37
N LYS A 137 -6.47 2.04 -7.25
CA LYS A 137 -7.04 3.28 -6.74
C LYS A 137 -6.13 4.00 -5.79
N ILE A 138 -5.16 3.29 -5.23
CA ILE A 138 -4.21 3.85 -4.26
C ILE A 138 -2.87 3.12 -4.36
N LEU A 139 -1.79 3.89 -4.22
CA LEU A 139 -0.42 3.40 -4.20
C LEU A 139 0.33 3.95 -2.98
N ASN A 140 1.15 3.10 -2.36
CA ASN A 140 2.17 3.56 -1.43
C ASN A 140 3.37 4.08 -2.23
N LEU A 141 3.82 5.29 -1.94
CA LEU A 141 5.03 5.89 -2.48
C LEU A 141 6.19 5.90 -1.46
N ALA A 142 5.94 5.44 -0.22
CA ALA A 142 7.01 5.30 0.75
C ALA A 142 7.88 4.09 0.43
N ASN A 143 8.95 4.33 -0.29
CA ASN A 143 9.98 3.34 -0.61
C ASN A 143 11.33 4.03 -0.82
N ASN A 144 12.39 3.25 -1.00
CA ASN A 144 13.75 3.74 -1.18
C ASN A 144 14.00 4.33 -2.58
N HIS A 145 13.07 4.23 -3.50
CA HIS A 145 13.14 4.76 -4.85
C HIS A 145 12.25 5.99 -5.09
N ALA A 146 11.51 6.43 -4.06
CA ALA A 146 10.59 7.57 -4.17
C ALA A 146 11.25 8.86 -4.70
N LEU A 147 12.54 9.06 -4.44
CA LEU A 147 13.31 10.23 -4.83
C LEU A 147 14.35 9.97 -5.94
N ASP A 148 14.24 8.87 -6.65
CA ASP A 148 15.17 8.52 -7.73
C ASP A 148 15.22 9.58 -8.85
N GLN A 149 14.11 10.28 -9.06
CA GLN A 149 14.00 11.38 -10.03
C GLN A 149 14.03 12.76 -9.35
N GLY A 150 14.55 12.83 -8.11
CA GLY A 150 14.59 14.05 -7.31
C GLY A 150 13.21 14.51 -6.84
N LEU A 151 13.15 15.74 -6.32
CA LEU A 151 11.89 16.32 -5.85
C LEU A 151 10.92 16.62 -6.99
N ASP A 152 11.43 17.10 -8.11
CA ASP A 152 10.62 17.37 -9.30
C ASP A 152 9.97 16.07 -9.81
N GLY A 153 10.70 14.94 -9.74
CA GLY A 153 10.16 13.63 -10.09
C GLY A 153 9.12 13.12 -9.10
N LEU A 154 9.30 13.37 -7.80
CA LEU A 154 8.29 13.05 -6.80
C LEU A 154 7.01 13.86 -7.02
N GLU A 155 7.15 15.17 -7.22
CA GLU A 155 6.01 16.05 -7.52
C GLU A 155 5.31 15.63 -8.81
N TYR A 156 6.09 15.33 -9.86
CA TYR A 156 5.55 14.82 -11.11
C TYR A 156 4.76 13.52 -10.89
N THR A 157 5.33 12.55 -10.17
CA THR A 157 4.68 11.27 -9.87
C THR A 157 3.34 11.48 -9.16
N ILE A 158 3.31 12.33 -8.13
CA ILE A 158 2.11 12.66 -7.37
C ILE A 158 1.03 13.25 -8.28
N ASN A 159 1.38 14.25 -9.06
CA ASN A 159 0.46 14.93 -9.97
C ASN A 159 -0.05 13.96 -11.04
N TYR A 160 0.83 13.14 -11.61
CA TYR A 160 0.48 12.19 -12.67
C TYR A 160 -0.44 11.06 -12.18
N LEU A 161 -0.24 10.57 -10.96
CA LEU A 161 -1.17 9.64 -10.33
C LEU A 161 -2.55 10.28 -10.12
N ASN A 162 -2.59 11.52 -9.61
CA ASN A 162 -3.84 12.25 -9.38
C ASN A 162 -4.61 12.50 -10.69
N GLU A 163 -3.93 12.88 -11.77
CA GLU A 163 -4.51 13.03 -13.11
C GLU A 163 -5.16 11.74 -13.61
N ASN A 164 -4.62 10.60 -13.21
CA ASN A 164 -5.15 9.28 -13.55
C ASN A 164 -6.09 8.69 -12.46
N SER A 165 -6.56 9.53 -11.53
CA SER A 165 -7.48 9.14 -10.46
C SER A 165 -6.92 8.07 -9.51
N ILE A 166 -5.60 7.97 -9.39
CA ILE A 166 -4.91 7.11 -8.45
C ILE A 166 -4.43 7.95 -7.27
N LYS A 167 -4.88 7.63 -6.07
CA LYS A 167 -4.43 8.28 -4.85
C LYS A 167 -3.09 7.71 -4.39
N HIS A 168 -2.39 8.42 -3.52
CA HIS A 168 -1.10 7.96 -2.96
C HIS A 168 -1.01 8.24 -1.47
N THR A 169 -0.18 7.50 -0.78
CA THR A 169 0.22 7.70 0.61
C THR A 169 1.71 7.42 0.78
N GLY A 170 2.27 7.84 1.89
CA GLY A 170 3.64 7.48 2.27
C GLY A 170 4.73 8.43 1.78
N ALA A 171 4.46 9.27 0.77
CA ALA A 171 5.33 10.34 0.34
C ALA A 171 4.53 11.59 -0.03
N GLY A 172 5.17 12.76 0.02
CA GLY A 172 4.55 14.04 -0.27
C GLY A 172 5.56 15.17 -0.33
N MET A 173 5.13 16.40 -0.59
CA MET A 173 6.01 17.56 -0.70
C MET A 173 6.41 18.15 0.66
N THR A 174 5.78 17.68 1.73
CA THR A 174 6.13 17.95 3.13
C THR A 174 6.05 16.68 3.95
N LEU A 175 6.59 16.69 5.18
CA LEU A 175 6.48 15.56 6.08
C LEU A 175 5.02 15.28 6.48
N ASP A 176 4.20 16.30 6.59
CA ASP A 176 2.79 16.15 6.89
C ASP A 176 2.03 15.52 5.70
N ASP A 177 2.35 15.90 4.47
CA ASP A 177 1.80 15.27 3.26
C ASP A 177 2.23 13.79 3.18
N ALA A 178 3.50 13.49 3.51
CA ALA A 178 4.00 12.11 3.49
C ALA A 178 3.25 11.20 4.49
N TRP A 179 2.82 11.76 5.61
CA TRP A 179 2.02 11.05 6.62
C TRP A 179 0.51 11.22 6.43
N ALA A 180 0.07 11.98 5.43
CA ALA A 180 -1.35 12.15 5.17
C ALA A 180 -2.00 10.82 4.79
N PRO A 181 -3.06 10.40 5.49
CA PRO A 181 -3.77 9.19 5.16
C PRO A 181 -4.62 9.38 3.91
N VAL A 182 -4.82 8.30 3.18
CA VAL A 182 -5.78 8.25 2.08
C VAL A 182 -7.02 7.48 2.49
N VAL A 183 -8.18 8.04 2.20
CA VAL A 183 -9.47 7.40 2.44
C VAL A 183 -10.06 6.94 1.10
N ILE A 184 -10.38 5.65 1.04
CA ILE A 184 -11.19 5.04 0.00
C ILE A 184 -12.53 4.67 0.61
N GLU A 185 -13.61 5.21 0.05
CA GLU A 185 -14.96 4.78 0.40
C GLU A 185 -15.46 3.85 -0.70
N GLN A 186 -15.73 2.60 -0.32
CA GLN A 186 -16.21 1.57 -1.22
C GLN A 186 -17.42 0.87 -0.60
N ASN A 187 -18.56 0.92 -1.29
CA ASN A 187 -19.81 0.30 -0.84
C ASN A 187 -20.25 0.72 0.59
N GLY A 188 -19.98 1.98 0.96
CA GLY A 188 -20.27 2.52 2.29
C GLY A 188 -19.28 2.14 3.38
N ILE A 189 -18.19 1.46 3.03
CA ILE A 189 -17.08 1.12 3.93
C ILE A 189 -15.92 2.11 3.69
N LYS A 190 -15.43 2.71 4.76
CA LYS A 190 -14.27 3.61 4.74
C LYS A 190 -13.01 2.86 5.08
N LEU A 191 -12.11 2.73 4.11
CA LEU A 191 -10.79 2.15 4.28
C LEU A 191 -9.76 3.28 4.25
N CYS A 192 -8.96 3.36 5.29
CA CYS A 192 -7.90 4.35 5.42
C CYS A 192 -6.53 3.68 5.23
N PHE A 193 -5.68 4.31 4.44
CA PHE A 193 -4.35 3.81 4.11
C PHE A 193 -3.29 4.79 4.59
N ILE A 194 -2.23 4.25 5.18
CA ILE A 194 -1.03 4.98 5.58
C ILE A 194 0.19 4.15 5.20
N GLY A 195 1.26 4.79 4.75
CA GLY A 195 2.46 4.10 4.30
C GLY A 195 3.72 4.67 4.91
N ALA A 196 4.74 3.84 5.11
CA ALA A 196 6.06 4.28 5.56
C ALA A 196 7.16 3.36 4.99
N SER A 197 8.38 3.89 4.93
CA SER A 197 9.55 3.18 4.44
C SER A 197 10.75 3.32 5.37
N TYR A 198 11.68 2.39 5.28
CA TYR A 198 12.99 2.57 5.88
C TYR A 198 13.81 3.66 5.14
N ALA A 199 14.80 4.22 5.83
CA ALA A 199 15.73 5.14 5.20
C ALA A 199 16.77 4.36 4.40
N SER A 200 17.03 4.78 3.18
CA SER A 200 17.96 4.15 2.25
C SER A 200 19.03 5.12 1.76
N ILE A 201 20.09 4.59 1.22
CA ILE A 201 21.14 5.38 0.56
C ILE A 201 20.59 6.10 -0.68
N ASN A 202 19.57 5.54 -1.34
CA ASN A 202 18.92 6.14 -2.49
C ASN A 202 18.14 7.42 -2.14
N ASP A 203 17.78 7.58 -0.88
CA ASP A 203 17.20 8.80 -0.31
C ASP A 203 18.26 9.87 0.00
N ASN A 204 19.38 9.88 -0.67
CA ASN A 204 20.57 10.65 -0.32
C ASN A 204 21.16 10.30 1.06
N GLY A 205 20.95 9.09 1.55
CA GLY A 205 21.45 8.61 2.83
C GLY A 205 20.87 9.34 4.06
N LYS A 206 19.84 10.19 3.86
CA LYS A 206 19.26 10.98 4.93
C LYS A 206 18.07 10.23 5.55
N THR A 207 18.24 9.82 6.79
CA THR A 207 17.16 9.27 7.62
C THR A 207 16.05 10.29 7.90
N THR A 208 16.30 11.56 7.64
CA THR A 208 15.45 12.71 7.97
C THR A 208 15.09 13.53 6.74
N ASN A 209 14.72 12.91 5.64
CA ASN A 209 14.08 13.71 4.60
C ASN A 209 12.63 14.00 5.02
N ASN A 210 12.09 15.12 4.56
CA ASN A 210 10.74 15.57 4.89
C ASN A 210 9.70 15.15 3.83
N TYR A 211 10.04 14.20 2.97
CA TYR A 211 9.24 13.86 1.78
C TYR A 211 8.72 12.43 1.81
N VAL A 212 9.30 11.56 2.64
CA VAL A 212 8.90 10.16 2.76
C VAL A 212 8.68 9.80 4.23
N ALA A 213 7.54 9.23 4.55
CA ALA A 213 7.23 8.74 5.90
C ALA A 213 8.16 7.59 6.29
N ARG A 214 8.62 7.59 7.55
CA ARG A 214 9.65 6.65 8.02
C ARG A 214 9.12 5.66 9.06
N ILE A 215 9.46 4.39 8.90
CA ILE A 215 9.06 3.31 9.82
C ILE A 215 9.59 3.50 11.24
N GLN A 216 10.63 4.32 11.44
CA GLN A 216 11.18 4.64 12.76
C GLN A 216 10.37 5.68 13.53
N ASP A 217 9.49 6.44 12.86
CA ASP A 217 8.64 7.45 13.51
C ASP A 217 7.37 6.79 14.09
N LEU A 218 7.59 5.95 15.11
CA LEU A 218 6.54 5.15 15.73
C LEU A 218 5.49 5.99 16.46
N ASP A 219 5.88 7.15 17.00
CA ASP A 219 4.94 8.03 17.72
C ASP A 219 3.94 8.65 16.74
N ARG A 220 4.43 9.07 15.57
CA ARG A 220 3.57 9.60 14.52
C ARG A 220 2.68 8.52 13.92
N LEU A 221 3.22 7.32 13.68
CA LEU A 221 2.46 6.16 13.25
C LEU A 221 1.28 5.88 14.19
N LYS A 222 1.57 5.73 15.49
CA LYS A 222 0.55 5.44 16.52
C LYS A 222 -0.52 6.53 16.60
N SER A 223 -0.10 7.79 16.60
CA SER A 223 -1.05 8.93 16.65
C SER A 223 -1.95 8.94 15.41
N SER A 224 -1.38 8.72 14.24
CA SER A 224 -2.14 8.67 12.99
C SER A 224 -3.13 7.51 12.99
N ILE A 225 -2.70 6.30 13.36
CA ILE A 225 -3.59 5.12 13.38
C ILE A 225 -4.70 5.29 14.41
N SER A 226 -4.39 5.75 15.63
CA SER A 226 -5.41 6.00 16.66
C SER A 226 -6.47 7.00 16.19
N TYR A 227 -6.07 8.05 15.47
CA TYR A 227 -7.01 9.00 14.86
C TYR A 227 -7.84 8.32 13.76
N LEU A 228 -7.20 7.57 12.87
CA LEU A 228 -7.88 6.90 11.75
C LEU A 228 -8.85 5.83 12.24
N ALA A 229 -8.51 5.08 13.26
CA ALA A 229 -9.39 4.07 13.87
C ALA A 229 -10.70 4.67 14.42
N SER A 230 -10.70 5.97 14.74
CA SER A 230 -11.92 6.69 15.17
C SER A 230 -12.80 7.16 14.01
N THR A 231 -12.27 7.22 12.80
CA THR A 231 -12.94 7.85 11.63
C THR A 231 -13.18 6.89 10.47
N CYS A 232 -12.45 5.78 10.41
CA CYS A 232 -12.51 4.79 9.35
C CYS A 232 -12.99 3.45 9.88
N ASP A 233 -13.56 2.64 9.01
CA ASP A 233 -13.99 1.29 9.37
C ASP A 233 -12.79 0.34 9.45
N PHE A 234 -11.78 0.55 8.61
CA PHE A 234 -10.52 -0.20 8.60
C PHE A 234 -9.34 0.72 8.33
N VAL A 235 -8.20 0.40 8.94
CA VAL A 235 -6.92 1.06 8.68
C VAL A 235 -5.94 0.04 8.11
N VAL A 236 -5.32 0.40 7.00
CA VAL A 236 -4.27 -0.39 6.34
C VAL A 236 -2.95 0.37 6.49
N ALA A 237 -2.02 -0.19 7.27
CA ALA A 237 -0.66 0.31 7.39
C ALA A 237 0.27 -0.47 6.45
N SER A 238 0.88 0.23 5.50
CA SER A 238 1.83 -0.34 4.54
C SER A 238 3.26 -0.03 4.95
N MET A 239 4.13 -1.00 4.79
CA MET A 239 5.54 -0.86 5.11
C MET A 239 6.40 -1.38 3.95
N HIS A 240 7.28 -0.51 3.43
CA HIS A 240 8.36 -0.93 2.53
C HIS A 240 9.68 -0.92 3.29
N ALA A 241 10.11 -2.09 3.74
CA ALA A 241 11.29 -2.24 4.59
C ALA A 241 11.85 -3.67 4.54
N GLY A 242 13.08 -3.82 4.99
CA GLY A 242 13.73 -5.11 5.11
C GLY A 242 15.19 -5.06 4.74
N THR A 243 15.82 -6.21 4.80
CA THR A 243 17.18 -6.44 4.31
C THR A 243 17.09 -7.41 3.14
N GLU A 244 17.58 -7.00 1.98
CA GLU A 244 17.59 -7.85 0.78
C GLU A 244 18.21 -9.23 1.08
N TYR A 245 17.62 -10.25 0.45
CA TYR A 245 18.00 -11.66 0.60
C TYR A 245 17.88 -12.23 2.02
N ASN A 246 17.29 -11.48 2.97
CA ASN A 246 17.01 -11.99 4.30
C ASN A 246 15.54 -12.45 4.39
N THR A 247 15.33 -13.67 4.87
CA THR A 247 13.98 -14.24 5.03
C THR A 247 13.33 -13.93 6.38
N LYS A 248 14.07 -13.27 7.29
CA LYS A 248 13.56 -12.88 8.61
C LYS A 248 13.40 -11.36 8.69
N PRO A 249 12.34 -10.86 9.33
CA PRO A 249 12.18 -9.44 9.57
C PRO A 249 13.28 -8.93 10.52
N ASN A 250 13.70 -7.69 10.33
CA ASN A 250 14.55 -7.00 11.28
C ASN A 250 13.71 -6.33 12.38
N GLN A 251 14.36 -5.83 13.43
CA GLN A 251 13.67 -5.26 14.59
C GLN A 251 12.79 -4.06 14.21
N ALA A 252 13.24 -3.19 13.31
CA ALA A 252 12.44 -2.04 12.89
C ALA A 252 11.12 -2.44 12.19
N GLN A 253 11.12 -3.52 11.42
CA GLN A 253 9.91 -4.07 10.82
C GLN A 253 8.95 -4.63 11.89
N ILE A 254 9.49 -5.32 12.89
CA ILE A 254 8.72 -5.86 14.01
C ILE A 254 8.11 -4.73 14.83
N ASP A 255 8.91 -3.71 15.17
CA ASP A 255 8.47 -2.56 15.98
C ASP A 255 7.36 -1.77 15.26
N PHE A 256 7.51 -1.55 13.94
CA PHE A 256 6.47 -0.90 13.14
C PHE A 256 5.17 -1.70 13.14
N ALA A 257 5.26 -3.01 12.89
CA ALA A 257 4.08 -3.88 12.82
C ALA A 257 3.34 -3.91 14.18
N HIS A 258 4.07 -4.07 15.29
CA HIS A 258 3.48 -4.04 16.63
C HIS A 258 2.87 -2.67 16.94
N ALA A 259 3.59 -1.57 16.64
CA ALA A 259 3.08 -0.23 16.85
C ALA A 259 1.79 0.06 16.06
N ALA A 260 1.69 -0.49 14.84
CA ALA A 260 0.50 -0.34 14.01
C ALA A 260 -0.69 -1.15 14.51
N ILE A 261 -0.44 -2.36 15.05
CA ILE A 261 -1.50 -3.25 15.56
C ILE A 261 -2.01 -2.77 16.92
N ASP A 262 -1.10 -2.25 17.78
CA ASP A 262 -1.43 -1.84 19.16
C ASP A 262 -2.12 -0.47 19.22
N ALA A 263 -2.07 0.33 18.13
CA ALA A 263 -2.64 1.68 18.08
C ALA A 263 -4.10 1.68 17.63
#